data_545b03c111e182f7a16498723b0b14fe
#
_entry.id   545b03c111e182f7a16498723b0b14fe
#
_cell.length_a   1.000
_cell.length_b   1.000
_cell.length_c   1.000
_cell.angle_alpha   90.00
_cell.angle_beta   90.00
_cell.angle_gamma   90.00
#
_symmetry.space_group_name_H-M   'P 1'
#
loop_
_entity.id
_entity.type
_entity.pdbx_description
1 polymer ?
#
loop_
_entity_poly.entity_id
_entity_poly.type
_entity_poly.pdbx_seq_one_letter_code
_entity_poly.pdbx_strand_id
1 'polypeptide(L)'
;MKQILPFPRSEMGGRKRITTKNPLMLELQSFFKKIIDSSANVPGIVRRMEKRLRSTNRVRQPVKLSTIISQLKPGNIPVIVGKVLDDERLLEFQKDLKIVALKWSHSVQRKVEANNGKFYTLDQFVAVCNGNTDILQFIQTDPGQRKSSKYWGLAPGEKGSTTFPRTTSKGKNKENRLNKPKKYELKLETTN
;
A
#
# COMPACT_ATOMS: atom_id res chain seq x y z
N MET A 1 10.76 16.00 5.62
CA MET A 1 9.45 16.65 5.40
C MET A 1 8.33 15.82 5.99
N LYS A 2 7.47 16.37 6.86
CA LYS A 2 6.31 15.65 7.40
C LYS A 2 5.25 15.64 6.31
N GLN A 3 4.91 14.45 5.79
CA GLN A 3 3.72 14.30 4.95
C GLN A 3 2.50 14.67 5.78
N ILE A 4 1.82 15.74 5.40
CA ILE A 4 0.53 16.11 6.00
C ILE A 4 -0.48 15.10 5.46
N LEU A 5 -0.75 14.06 6.25
CA LEU A 5 -1.86 13.16 5.96
C LEU A 5 -3.17 13.93 6.14
N PRO A 6 -4.19 13.71 5.30
CA PRO A 6 -5.45 14.44 5.34
C PRO A 6 -6.28 14.22 6.62
N PHE A 7 -5.81 13.32 7.49
CA PHE A 7 -6.44 13.01 8.77
C PHE A 7 -5.38 12.97 9.87
N PRO A 8 -5.65 13.57 11.04
CA PRO A 8 -4.77 13.44 12.19
C PRO A 8 -4.61 11.96 12.55
N ARG A 9 -3.36 11.53 12.75
CA ARG A 9 -3.02 10.13 13.06
C ARG A 9 -3.69 9.59 14.32
N SER A 10 -4.06 10.45 15.25
CA SER A 10 -4.73 10.13 16.51
C SER A 10 -6.14 9.56 16.32
N GLU A 11 -6.85 9.97 15.26
CA GLU A 11 -8.23 9.54 14.99
C GLU A 11 -8.30 8.28 14.11
N MET A 12 -7.19 7.90 13.48
CA MET A 12 -7.10 6.67 12.72
C MET A 12 -6.83 5.48 13.64
N GLY A 13 -7.75 5.18 14.53
CA GLY A 13 -7.75 3.95 15.31
C GLY A 13 -7.65 2.74 14.38
N GLY A 14 -6.49 2.10 14.32
CA GLY A 14 -6.31 0.91 13.52
C GLY A 14 -7.23 -0.20 14.02
N ARG A 15 -7.80 -1.02 13.13
CA ARG A 15 -8.59 -2.17 13.53
C ARG A 15 -7.75 -3.10 14.43
N LYS A 16 -8.31 -3.49 15.57
CA LYS A 16 -7.67 -4.43 16.49
C LYS A 16 -7.83 -5.88 16.02
N ARG A 17 -8.90 -6.17 15.26
CA ARG A 17 -9.22 -7.53 14.78
C ARG A 17 -9.49 -7.52 13.28
N ILE A 18 -9.20 -8.65 12.64
CA ILE A 18 -9.59 -8.89 11.25
C ILE A 18 -11.10 -9.20 11.20
N THR A 19 -11.78 -8.69 10.19
CA THR A 19 -13.24 -8.90 10.02
C THR A 19 -13.58 -9.85 8.89
N THR A 20 -12.57 -10.36 8.18
CA THR A 20 -12.79 -11.33 7.11
C THR A 20 -13.17 -12.70 7.66
N LYS A 21 -14.03 -13.40 6.91
CA LYS A 21 -14.39 -14.80 7.18
C LYS A 21 -13.50 -15.79 6.40
N ASN A 22 -12.55 -15.30 5.61
CA ASN A 22 -11.66 -16.15 4.82
C ASN A 22 -10.67 -16.88 5.74
N PRO A 23 -10.68 -18.24 5.82
CA PRO A 23 -9.83 -19.01 6.71
C PRO A 23 -8.34 -18.76 6.47
N LEU A 24 -7.89 -18.71 5.22
CA LEU A 24 -6.49 -18.45 4.87
C LEU A 24 -5.97 -17.10 5.42
N MET A 25 -6.83 -16.08 5.45
CA MET A 25 -6.46 -14.78 6.03
C MET A 25 -6.40 -14.82 7.55
N LEU A 26 -7.21 -15.66 8.18
CA LEU A 26 -7.19 -15.87 9.64
C LEU A 26 -5.95 -16.64 10.05
N GLU A 27 -5.60 -17.68 9.32
CA GLU A 27 -4.37 -18.47 9.51
C GLU A 27 -3.12 -17.60 9.33
N LEU A 28 -3.06 -16.80 8.28
CA LEU A 28 -1.96 -15.87 8.05
C LEU A 28 -1.85 -14.84 9.18
N GLN A 29 -2.96 -14.34 9.71
CA GLN A 29 -2.95 -13.44 10.86
C GLN A 29 -2.45 -14.16 12.12
N SER A 30 -2.88 -15.40 12.37
CA SER A 30 -2.42 -16.21 13.50
C SER A 30 -0.92 -16.48 13.44
N PHE A 31 -0.39 -16.73 12.23
CA PHE A 31 1.04 -16.89 11.99
C PHE A 31 1.83 -15.63 12.39
N PHE A 32 1.41 -14.44 11.92
CA PHE A 32 2.08 -13.20 12.30
C PHE A 32 1.97 -12.89 13.79
N LYS A 33 0.84 -13.21 14.44
CA LYS A 33 0.70 -13.07 15.89
C LYS A 33 1.67 -13.98 16.63
N LYS A 34 1.78 -15.25 16.25
CA LYS A 34 2.73 -16.19 16.86
C LYS A 34 4.17 -15.67 16.78
N ILE A 35 4.58 -15.11 15.63
CA ILE A 35 5.92 -14.51 15.48
C ILE A 35 6.08 -13.32 16.45
N ILE A 36 5.06 -12.46 16.56
CA ILE A 36 5.11 -11.28 17.43
C ILE A 36 5.17 -11.68 18.91
N ASP A 37 4.40 -12.70 19.31
CA ASP A 37 4.30 -13.15 20.69
C ASP A 37 5.54 -13.97 21.12
N SER A 38 6.19 -14.66 20.17
CA SER A 38 7.38 -15.49 20.46
C SER A 38 8.68 -14.67 20.51
N SER A 39 8.72 -13.46 20.01
CA SER A 39 9.94 -12.66 19.88
C SER A 39 9.94 -11.50 20.87
N ALA A 40 11.00 -11.39 21.69
CA ALA A 40 11.17 -10.25 22.60
C ALA A 40 11.38 -8.93 21.85
N ASN A 41 12.12 -8.98 20.74
CA ASN A 41 12.33 -7.81 19.86
C ASN A 41 11.80 -8.07 18.45
N VAL A 42 10.57 -7.65 18.21
CA VAL A 42 9.90 -7.83 16.91
C VAL A 42 10.32 -6.76 15.91
N PRO A 43 10.83 -7.13 14.73
CA PRO A 43 11.17 -6.17 13.68
C PRO A 43 9.96 -5.29 13.28
N GLY A 44 10.20 -4.01 13.08
CA GLY A 44 9.13 -3.04 12.76
C GLY A 44 8.38 -3.38 11.46
N ILE A 45 9.02 -4.08 10.52
CA ILE A 45 8.38 -4.51 9.28
C ILE A 45 7.34 -5.61 9.52
N VAL A 46 7.59 -6.56 10.42
CA VAL A 46 6.64 -7.62 10.77
C VAL A 46 5.38 -7.03 11.42
N ARG A 47 5.56 -6.09 12.35
CA ARG A 47 4.43 -5.35 12.96
C ARG A 47 3.63 -4.56 11.91
N ARG A 48 4.30 -3.98 10.92
CA ARG A 48 3.63 -3.28 9.79
C ARG A 48 2.82 -4.24 8.92
N MET A 49 3.37 -5.43 8.61
CA MET A 49 2.67 -6.46 7.84
C MET A 49 1.40 -6.93 8.56
N GLU A 50 1.50 -7.28 9.85
CA GLU A 50 0.36 -7.70 10.66
C GLU A 50 -0.71 -6.58 10.75
N LYS A 51 -0.31 -5.34 11.07
CA LYS A 51 -1.22 -4.20 11.10
C LYS A 51 -1.93 -4.00 9.76
N ARG A 52 -1.26 -4.22 8.66
CA ARG A 52 -1.81 -4.07 7.32
C ARG A 52 -2.77 -5.20 6.96
N LEU A 53 -2.52 -6.42 7.41
CA LEU A 53 -3.45 -7.55 7.25
C LEU A 53 -4.80 -7.29 7.93
N ARG A 54 -4.81 -6.64 9.08
CA ARG A 54 -6.05 -6.23 9.78
C ARG A 54 -6.80 -5.11 9.08
N SER A 55 -6.14 -4.36 8.23
CA SER A 55 -6.71 -3.20 7.55
C SER A 55 -7.72 -3.60 6.47
N THR A 56 -8.59 -2.65 6.10
CA THR A 56 -9.53 -2.82 5.01
C THR A 56 -8.86 -2.83 3.64
N ASN A 57 -9.56 -3.31 2.61
CA ASN A 57 -9.11 -3.21 1.22
C ASN A 57 -8.91 -1.76 0.74
N ARG A 58 -9.53 -0.77 1.39
CA ARG A 58 -9.25 0.65 1.11
C ARG A 58 -7.81 1.02 1.42
N VAL A 59 -7.26 0.44 2.47
CA VAL A 59 -5.89 0.67 2.92
C VAL A 59 -4.92 -0.24 2.17
N ARG A 60 -5.32 -1.48 1.86
CA ARG A 60 -4.56 -2.46 1.07
C ARG A 60 -4.80 -2.27 -0.43
N GLN A 61 -4.39 -1.12 -0.95
CA GLN A 61 -4.55 -0.84 -2.37
C GLN A 61 -3.67 -1.72 -3.23
N PRO A 62 -4.09 -2.00 -4.48
CA PRO A 62 -3.21 -2.61 -5.46
C PRO A 62 -1.99 -1.72 -5.72
N VAL A 63 -0.84 -2.35 -5.88
CA VAL A 63 0.43 -1.69 -6.21
C VAL A 63 0.83 -2.12 -7.62
N LYS A 64 1.17 -1.17 -8.47
CA LYS A 64 1.69 -1.46 -9.80
C LYS A 64 3.17 -1.82 -9.74
N LEU A 65 3.61 -2.67 -10.66
CA LEU A 65 5.01 -3.08 -10.76
C LEU A 65 5.94 -1.87 -10.94
N SER A 66 5.55 -0.88 -11.74
CA SER A 66 6.31 0.36 -11.90
C SER A 66 6.54 1.12 -10.59
N THR A 67 5.52 1.17 -9.72
CA THR A 67 5.63 1.79 -8.40
C THR A 67 6.57 1.01 -7.47
N ILE A 68 6.59 -0.32 -7.58
CA ILE A 68 7.52 -1.16 -6.81
C ILE A 68 8.95 -0.82 -7.20
N ILE A 69 9.25 -0.80 -8.49
CA ILE A 69 10.59 -0.55 -9.01
C ILE A 69 11.06 0.87 -8.67
N SER A 70 10.19 1.88 -8.81
CA SER A 70 10.56 3.27 -8.51
C SER A 70 10.86 3.53 -7.03
N GLN A 71 10.28 2.73 -6.12
CA GLN A 71 10.48 2.88 -4.67
C GLN A 71 11.49 1.90 -4.09
N LEU A 72 11.87 0.88 -4.85
CA LEU A 72 12.77 -0.17 -4.39
C LEU A 72 14.20 0.34 -4.28
N LYS A 73 14.80 0.16 -3.12
CA LYS A 73 16.22 0.40 -2.91
C LYS A 73 17.04 -0.79 -3.45
N PRO A 74 18.22 -0.55 -4.03
CA PRO A 74 19.10 -1.62 -4.48
C PRO A 74 19.39 -2.64 -3.37
N GLY A 75 19.32 -3.92 -3.69
CA GLY A 75 19.57 -5.00 -2.74
C GLY A 75 18.42 -5.35 -1.79
N ASN A 76 17.34 -4.57 -1.77
CA ASN A 76 16.20 -4.84 -0.91
C ASN A 76 15.14 -5.70 -1.61
N ILE A 77 14.37 -6.41 -0.79
CA ILE A 77 13.25 -7.25 -1.23
C ILE A 77 11.94 -6.53 -0.93
N PRO A 78 11.11 -6.20 -1.95
CA PRO A 78 9.85 -5.50 -1.75
C PRO A 78 8.81 -6.42 -1.09
N VAL A 79 8.16 -5.90 -0.05
CA VAL A 79 7.05 -6.55 0.66
C VAL A 79 5.77 -5.76 0.47
N ILE A 80 4.74 -6.39 -0.09
CA ILE A 80 3.46 -5.78 -0.43
C ILE A 80 2.30 -6.52 0.25
N VAL A 81 1.66 -5.92 1.24
CA VAL A 81 0.43 -6.45 1.82
C VAL A 81 -0.77 -5.96 1.02
N GLY A 82 -0.89 -6.49 -0.19
CA GLY A 82 -1.90 -6.10 -1.16
C GLY A 82 -1.82 -6.94 -2.43
N LYS A 83 -2.50 -6.48 -3.48
CA LYS A 83 -2.43 -7.10 -4.81
C LYS A 83 -1.40 -6.38 -5.67
N VAL A 84 -0.48 -7.10 -6.27
CA VAL A 84 0.44 -6.57 -7.29
C VAL A 84 -0.23 -6.65 -8.66
N LEU A 85 -0.18 -5.55 -9.39
CA LEU A 85 -0.71 -5.43 -10.75
C LEU A 85 0.42 -5.09 -11.72
N ASP A 86 0.24 -5.49 -12.96
CA ASP A 86 1.14 -5.13 -14.04
C ASP A 86 0.99 -3.64 -14.43
N ASP A 87 2.02 -3.10 -15.05
CA ASP A 87 1.99 -1.82 -15.75
C ASP A 87 2.50 -2.03 -17.18
N GLU A 88 1.61 -1.82 -18.15
CA GLU A 88 1.91 -2.00 -19.57
C GLU A 88 3.03 -1.06 -20.05
N ARG A 89 3.20 0.08 -19.37
CA ARG A 89 4.24 1.07 -19.70
C ARG A 89 5.65 0.62 -19.34
N LEU A 90 5.75 -0.38 -18.46
CA LEU A 90 7.02 -0.91 -18.01
C LEU A 90 7.43 -2.08 -18.90
N LEU A 91 8.42 -1.88 -19.77
CA LEU A 91 8.94 -2.90 -20.67
C LEU A 91 10.11 -3.65 -20.04
N GLU A 92 11.03 -2.91 -19.44
CA GLU A 92 12.25 -3.45 -18.85
C GLU A 92 12.36 -3.11 -17.37
N PHE A 93 12.94 -4.02 -16.60
CA PHE A 93 13.22 -3.83 -15.18
C PHE A 93 14.30 -4.79 -14.71
N GLN A 94 14.75 -4.63 -13.47
CA GLN A 94 15.81 -5.43 -12.86
C GLN A 94 15.54 -6.93 -12.98
N LYS A 95 16.54 -7.71 -13.37
CA LYS A 95 16.52 -9.18 -13.38
C LYS A 95 16.56 -9.72 -11.94
N ASP A 96 16.16 -10.98 -11.78
CA ASP A 96 16.19 -11.73 -10.51
C ASP A 96 15.40 -11.07 -9.35
N LEU A 97 14.35 -10.31 -9.67
CA LEU A 97 13.55 -9.60 -8.68
C LEU A 97 12.74 -10.58 -7.83
N LYS A 98 12.98 -10.58 -6.52
CA LYS A 98 12.21 -11.34 -5.54
C LYS A 98 11.14 -10.44 -4.94
N ILE A 99 9.86 -10.80 -5.03
CA ILE A 99 8.73 -10.00 -4.52
C ILE A 99 7.93 -10.82 -3.52
N VAL A 100 7.75 -10.30 -2.32
CA VAL A 100 6.87 -10.89 -1.31
C VAL A 100 5.54 -10.17 -1.34
N ALA A 101 4.44 -10.87 -1.66
CA ALA A 101 3.13 -10.22 -1.80
C ALA A 101 1.98 -11.10 -1.31
N LEU A 102 0.85 -10.46 -0.95
CA LEU A 102 -0.37 -11.17 -0.55
C LEU A 102 -1.06 -11.81 -1.76
N LYS A 103 -1.10 -11.10 -2.89
CA LYS A 103 -1.71 -11.54 -4.16
C LYS A 103 -1.02 -10.83 -5.33
N TRP A 104 -1.11 -11.43 -6.50
CA TRP A 104 -0.63 -10.84 -7.76
C TRP A 104 -1.55 -11.22 -8.92
N SER A 105 -1.42 -10.53 -10.04
CA SER A 105 -2.11 -10.90 -11.27
C SER A 105 -1.25 -11.84 -12.11
N HIS A 106 -1.88 -12.65 -12.94
CA HIS A 106 -1.18 -13.61 -13.79
C HIS A 106 -0.25 -12.93 -14.81
N SER A 107 -0.67 -11.77 -15.33
CA SER A 107 0.16 -10.97 -16.25
C SER A 107 1.48 -10.53 -15.62
N VAL A 108 1.43 -9.99 -14.38
CA VAL A 108 2.65 -9.56 -13.70
C VAL A 108 3.55 -10.74 -13.30
N GLN A 109 2.94 -11.87 -12.97
CA GLN A 109 3.69 -13.09 -12.67
C GLN A 109 4.52 -13.52 -13.88
N ARG A 110 3.91 -13.69 -15.05
CA ARG A 110 4.61 -14.05 -16.30
C ARG A 110 5.73 -13.05 -16.63
N LYS A 111 5.47 -11.76 -16.44
CA LYS A 111 6.44 -10.70 -16.72
C LYS A 111 7.66 -10.76 -15.79
N VAL A 112 7.45 -11.03 -14.50
CA VAL A 112 8.54 -11.17 -13.52
C VAL A 112 9.31 -12.47 -13.75
N GLU A 113 8.62 -13.58 -14.01
CA GLU A 113 9.25 -14.88 -14.33
C GLU A 113 10.08 -14.83 -15.62
N ALA A 114 9.62 -14.09 -16.63
CA ALA A 114 10.40 -13.87 -17.88
C ALA A 114 11.75 -13.15 -17.62
N ASN A 115 11.85 -12.38 -16.53
CA ASN A 115 13.08 -11.73 -16.08
C ASN A 115 13.80 -12.50 -14.95
N ASN A 116 13.58 -13.82 -14.84
CA ASN A 116 14.12 -14.70 -13.80
C ASN A 116 13.74 -14.34 -12.36
N GLY A 117 12.77 -13.42 -12.17
CA GLY A 117 12.27 -13.06 -10.85
C GLY A 117 11.26 -14.08 -10.31
N LYS A 118 10.96 -14.00 -9.01
CA LYS A 118 10.01 -14.89 -8.34
C LYS A 118 9.10 -14.14 -7.39
N PHE A 119 7.83 -14.59 -7.33
CA PHE A 119 6.88 -14.18 -6.31
C PHE A 119 6.87 -15.16 -5.14
N TYR A 120 6.77 -14.60 -3.95
CA TYR A 120 6.62 -15.35 -2.70
C TYR A 120 5.39 -14.86 -1.95
N THR A 121 4.75 -15.75 -1.22
CA THR A 121 3.63 -15.41 -0.34
C THR A 121 4.13 -14.77 0.96
N LEU A 122 3.23 -14.12 1.71
CA LEU A 122 3.61 -13.41 2.94
C LEU A 122 4.08 -14.32 4.06
N ASP A 123 3.74 -15.60 4.04
CA ASP A 123 4.23 -16.61 4.99
C ASP A 123 5.69 -17.02 4.71
N GLN A 124 6.11 -16.95 3.44
CA GLN A 124 7.46 -17.33 3.00
C GLN A 124 8.51 -16.24 3.23
N PHE A 125 8.14 -15.07 3.76
CA PHE A 125 9.07 -13.95 3.88
C PHE A 125 10.32 -14.28 4.69
N VAL A 126 10.19 -15.12 5.73
CA VAL A 126 11.31 -15.53 6.59
C VAL A 126 12.35 -16.32 5.80
N ALA A 127 11.90 -17.26 4.96
CA ALA A 127 12.80 -18.04 4.10
C ALA A 127 13.50 -17.17 3.05
N VAL A 128 12.79 -16.17 2.51
CA VAL A 128 13.34 -15.29 1.46
C VAL A 128 14.40 -14.32 2.01
N CYS A 129 14.24 -13.86 3.24
CA CYS A 129 15.20 -12.96 3.89
C CYS A 129 16.29 -13.66 4.71
N ASN A 130 16.27 -15.02 4.77
CA ASN A 130 17.22 -15.81 5.57
C ASN A 130 17.35 -15.29 7.03
N GLY A 131 16.24 -14.85 7.62
CA GLY A 131 16.20 -14.27 8.97
C GLY A 131 16.61 -12.79 9.05
N ASN A 132 17.25 -12.22 8.05
CA ASN A 132 17.61 -10.80 8.04
C ASN A 132 16.44 -9.93 7.53
N THR A 133 15.71 -9.32 8.45
CA THR A 133 14.54 -8.49 8.12
C THR A 133 14.87 -7.10 7.59
N ASP A 134 16.12 -6.65 7.69
CA ASP A 134 16.53 -5.29 7.28
C ASP A 134 16.57 -5.13 5.76
N ILE A 135 16.76 -6.26 5.04
CA ILE A 135 16.70 -6.29 3.57
C ILE A 135 15.25 -6.21 3.04
N LEU A 136 14.24 -6.35 3.90
CA LEU A 136 12.86 -6.24 3.50
C LEU A 136 12.44 -4.76 3.43
N GLN A 137 11.85 -4.36 2.32
CA GLN A 137 11.32 -3.01 2.14
C GLN A 137 9.81 -3.03 1.98
N PHE A 138 9.09 -2.38 2.90
CA PHE A 138 7.64 -2.30 2.83
C PHE A 138 7.21 -1.24 1.81
N ILE A 139 6.51 -1.67 0.76
CA ILE A 139 6.04 -0.80 -0.33
C ILE A 139 4.52 -0.73 -0.34
N GLN A 140 3.99 0.47 -0.54
CA GLN A 140 2.55 0.72 -0.65
C GLN A 140 2.28 1.92 -1.55
N THR A 141 1.13 1.91 -2.22
CA THR A 141 0.65 3.09 -2.93
C THR A 141 0.08 4.13 -1.97
N ASP A 142 0.16 5.38 -2.36
CA ASP A 142 -0.49 6.48 -1.65
C ASP A 142 -2.02 6.38 -1.80
N PRO A 143 -2.77 6.29 -0.68
CA PRO A 143 -4.24 6.28 -0.72
C PRO A 143 -4.83 7.55 -1.35
N GLY A 144 -4.11 8.66 -1.33
CA GLY A 144 -4.54 9.94 -1.89
C GLY A 144 -4.63 9.97 -3.41
N GLN A 145 -3.93 9.09 -4.10
CA GLN A 145 -3.95 9.00 -5.57
C GLN A 145 -5.27 8.45 -6.13
N ARG A 146 -6.14 7.87 -5.32
CA ARG A 146 -7.44 7.37 -5.78
C ARG A 146 -8.38 8.51 -6.16
N LYS A 147 -9.12 8.36 -7.26
CA LYS A 147 -10.18 9.29 -7.66
C LYS A 147 -11.21 9.52 -6.55
N SER A 148 -11.48 8.51 -5.71
CA SER A 148 -12.40 8.61 -4.57
C SER A 148 -11.86 9.43 -3.41
N SER A 149 -10.56 9.67 -3.32
CA SER A 149 -9.94 10.40 -2.20
C SER A 149 -10.41 11.84 -2.10
N LYS A 150 -10.85 12.45 -3.21
CA LYS A 150 -11.41 13.80 -3.23
C LYS A 150 -12.71 13.96 -2.43
N TYR A 151 -13.39 12.84 -2.14
CA TYR A 151 -14.64 12.81 -1.36
C TYR A 151 -14.42 12.43 0.11
N TRP A 152 -13.17 12.25 0.54
CA TRP A 152 -12.84 11.88 1.91
C TRP A 152 -12.49 13.12 2.73
N GLY A 153 -12.90 13.15 3.97
CA GLY A 153 -12.62 14.22 4.91
C GLY A 153 -13.87 14.87 5.45
N LEU A 154 -13.71 16.08 5.95
CA LEU A 154 -14.78 16.91 6.49
C LEU A 154 -15.86 17.21 5.43
N ALA A 155 -17.07 17.59 5.86
CA ALA A 155 -18.15 17.93 4.94
C ALA A 155 -17.73 19.03 3.94
N PRO A 156 -18.21 19.02 2.69
CA PRO A 156 -17.76 19.97 1.67
C PRO A 156 -17.92 21.44 2.02
N GLY A 157 -18.96 21.79 2.80
CA GLY A 157 -19.25 23.15 3.25
C GLY A 157 -18.56 23.57 4.55
N GLU A 158 -17.84 22.67 5.21
CA GLU A 158 -17.22 22.94 6.49
C GLU A 158 -15.93 23.77 6.32
N LYS A 159 -15.65 24.65 7.29
CA LYS A 159 -14.45 25.51 7.27
C LYS A 159 -13.20 24.64 7.23
N GLY A 160 -12.29 24.93 6.29
CA GLY A 160 -11.04 24.19 6.11
C GLY A 160 -11.19 22.86 5.36
N SER A 161 -12.40 22.48 4.91
CA SER A 161 -12.61 21.26 4.13
C SER A 161 -12.03 21.38 2.74
N THR A 162 -11.35 20.31 2.29
CA THR A 162 -10.89 20.13 0.91
C THR A 162 -11.73 19.09 0.15
N THR A 163 -12.79 18.58 0.78
CA THR A 163 -13.66 17.53 0.24
C THR A 163 -14.54 18.07 -0.87
N PHE A 164 -14.74 17.27 -1.91
CA PHE A 164 -15.62 17.62 -3.02
C PHE A 164 -17.06 17.21 -2.72
N PRO A 165 -18.05 18.02 -3.14
CA PRO A 165 -19.44 17.65 -3.01
C PRO A 165 -19.77 16.45 -3.92
N ARG A 166 -20.62 15.54 -3.43
CA ARG A 166 -21.13 14.38 -4.20
C ARG A 166 -22.44 14.76 -4.88
N THR A 167 -22.37 15.53 -5.95
CA THR A 167 -23.54 15.91 -6.72
C THR A 167 -23.93 14.81 -7.69
N THR A 168 -25.18 14.35 -7.61
CA THR A 168 -25.77 13.34 -8.51
C THR A 168 -26.43 13.98 -9.72
N SER A 169 -26.79 15.27 -9.65
CA SER A 169 -27.47 15.97 -10.74
C SER A 169 -26.54 16.22 -11.92
N LYS A 170 -27.08 16.08 -13.14
CA LYS A 170 -26.41 16.43 -14.40
C LYS A 170 -26.62 17.90 -14.80
N GLY A 171 -27.37 18.66 -14.02
CA GLY A 171 -27.72 20.06 -14.30
C GLY A 171 -26.54 21.02 -14.24
N LYS A 172 -26.71 22.21 -14.83
CA LYS A 172 -25.71 23.30 -14.81
C LYS A 172 -25.52 23.88 -13.40
N ASN A 173 -26.55 23.91 -12.57
CA ASN A 173 -26.55 24.51 -11.23
C ASN A 173 -26.17 23.55 -10.12
N LYS A 174 -25.26 22.61 -10.40
CA LYS A 174 -24.72 21.70 -9.40
C LYS A 174 -23.62 22.37 -8.60
N GLU A 175 -23.55 22.03 -7.32
CA GLU A 175 -22.46 22.44 -6.45
C GLU A 175 -21.12 21.92 -6.96
N ASN A 176 -20.17 22.81 -7.17
CA ASN A 176 -18.81 22.49 -7.61
C ASN A 176 -17.80 23.23 -6.73
N ARG A 177 -16.62 22.62 -6.55
CA ARG A 177 -15.51 23.31 -5.93
C ARG A 177 -14.69 24.02 -7.04
N LEU A 178 -14.69 25.35 -6.99
CA LEU A 178 -13.95 26.19 -7.95
C LEU A 178 -12.43 26.05 -7.76
N ASN A 179 -11.97 26.21 -6.53
CA ASN A 179 -10.57 26.02 -6.18
C ASN A 179 -10.33 24.54 -5.86
N LYS A 180 -9.51 23.89 -6.64
CA LYS A 180 -9.10 22.48 -6.43
C LYS A 180 -7.77 22.46 -5.68
N PRO A 181 -7.77 22.53 -4.33
CA PRO A 181 -6.52 22.45 -3.61
C PRO A 181 -5.84 21.11 -3.96
N LYS A 182 -4.59 21.15 -4.33
CA LYS A 182 -3.80 19.94 -4.48
C LYS A 182 -3.68 19.29 -3.11
N LYS A 183 -4.28 18.12 -2.92
CA LYS A 183 -4.18 17.37 -1.66
C LYS A 183 -2.76 16.84 -1.41
N TYR A 184 -1.98 16.69 -2.45
CA TYR A 184 -0.62 16.16 -2.42
C TYR A 184 0.23 16.91 -3.45
N GLU A 185 1.20 17.63 -3.01
CA GLU A 185 2.34 18.06 -3.81
C GLU A 185 3.50 17.13 -3.49
N LEU A 186 3.89 16.32 -4.47
CA LEU A 186 5.21 15.71 -4.48
C LEU A 186 6.17 16.85 -4.84
N LYS A 187 6.81 17.45 -3.84
CA LYS A 187 7.99 18.26 -4.10
C LYS A 187 9.11 17.30 -4.46
N LEU A 188 9.39 17.20 -5.75
CA LEU A 188 10.64 16.63 -6.21
C LEU A 188 11.71 17.61 -5.73
N GLU A 189 12.54 17.20 -4.77
CA GLU A 189 13.76 17.91 -4.46
C GLU A 189 14.64 17.79 -5.69
N THR A 190 14.73 18.86 -6.47
CA THR A 190 15.79 19.00 -7.46
C THR A 190 17.08 19.11 -6.67
N THR A 191 17.83 18.03 -6.60
CA THR A 191 19.24 18.04 -6.23
C THR A 191 19.99 18.83 -7.29
N ASN A 192 20.39 20.06 -6.93
CA ASN A 192 21.43 20.79 -7.66
C ASN A 192 22.78 20.13 -7.43
#